data_c9902b5963547f119479cb91076bba8a
#
_entry.id   c9902b5963547f119479cb91076bba8a
#
_cell.length_a   1.000
_cell.length_b   1.000
_cell.length_c   1.000
_cell.angle_alpha   90.00
_cell.angle_beta   90.00
_cell.angle_gamma   90.00
#
_symmetry.space_group_name_H-M   'P 1'
#
loop_
_entity.id
_entity.type
_entity.pdbx_description
1 polymer ?
#
loop_
_entity_poly.entity_id
_entity_poly.type
_entity_poly.pdbx_seq_one_letter_code
_entity_poly.pdbx_strand_id
1 'polypeptide(L)'
;TSSDHQYLFPNGSRLEDSIEAAADVGIRFTATRGSMSIGESKGGLPPDQLCEAEDSILNDCLRVIDAHHDASDHAMIQIALAPCSPFSVSTGLMADTAMMAADKGVGLHTHLAENSEDIDYSLAQFGQRPGDYAEALGWTGEHVWHAHCVQLNDDEINLFARTQTGVCLLYTSPSPRDQEA
;
A
#
# COMPACT_ATOMS: atom_id res chain seq x y z
N THR A 1 2.88 -4.73 18.49
CA THR A 1 2.25 -4.83 17.16
C THR A 1 2.88 -3.82 16.24
N SER A 2 3.22 -4.24 15.03
CA SER A 2 3.79 -3.39 13.98
C SER A 2 3.24 -3.81 12.62
N SER A 3 3.29 -2.92 11.65
CA SER A 3 3.22 -3.24 10.22
C SER A 3 4.37 -2.54 9.52
N ASP A 4 4.77 -3.04 8.38
CA ASP A 4 5.74 -2.40 7.50
C ASP A 4 5.07 -1.92 6.20
N HIS A 5 5.89 -1.41 5.28
CA HIS A 5 5.55 -1.24 3.87
C HIS A 5 6.78 -1.63 3.04
N GLN A 6 7.01 -2.94 2.89
CA GLN A 6 8.14 -3.46 2.15
C GLN A 6 7.75 -3.63 0.66
N TYR A 7 8.26 -2.78 -0.20
CA TYR A 7 8.00 -2.79 -1.64
C TYR A 7 9.27 -2.91 -2.49
N LEU A 8 10.42 -3.13 -1.84
CA LEU A 8 11.72 -3.38 -2.46
C LEU A 8 12.33 -4.66 -1.90
N PHE A 9 12.78 -5.51 -2.80
CA PHE A 9 13.41 -6.79 -2.47
C PHE A 9 14.81 -6.90 -3.09
N PRO A 10 15.77 -6.04 -2.64
CA PRO A 10 17.12 -6.02 -3.19
C PRO A 10 17.93 -7.25 -2.76
N ASN A 11 18.91 -7.63 -3.60
CA ASN A 11 19.90 -8.65 -3.27
C ASN A 11 19.31 -10.02 -2.87
N GLY A 12 18.12 -10.35 -3.37
CA GLY A 12 17.45 -11.62 -3.06
C GLY A 12 16.75 -11.66 -1.70
N SER A 13 16.56 -10.52 -1.02
CA SER A 13 15.70 -10.43 0.15
C SER A 13 14.25 -10.81 -0.19
N ARG A 14 13.55 -11.35 0.79
CA ARG A 14 12.16 -11.80 0.65
C ARG A 14 11.32 -11.30 1.82
N LEU A 15 10.01 -11.33 1.65
CA LEU A 15 9.09 -10.98 2.75
C LEU A 15 9.27 -11.90 3.96
N GLU A 16 9.61 -13.16 3.72
CA GLU A 16 9.87 -14.15 4.75
C GLU A 16 10.97 -13.74 5.71
N ASP A 17 11.99 -13.01 5.24
CA ASP A 17 13.09 -12.55 6.11
C ASP A 17 12.56 -11.61 7.22
N SER A 18 11.61 -10.73 6.88
CA SER A 18 10.94 -9.85 7.85
C SER A 18 9.98 -10.61 8.76
N ILE A 19 9.27 -11.62 8.23
CA ILE A 19 8.37 -12.49 9.01
C ILE A 19 9.16 -13.31 10.03
N GLU A 20 10.27 -13.92 9.62
CA GLU A 20 11.15 -14.69 10.52
C GLU A 20 11.75 -13.79 11.62
N ALA A 21 12.24 -12.60 11.25
CA ALA A 21 12.75 -11.64 12.22
C ALA A 21 11.69 -11.20 13.24
N ALA A 22 10.45 -10.95 12.79
CA ALA A 22 9.34 -10.60 13.67
C ALA A 22 8.97 -11.75 14.64
N ALA A 23 9.02 -12.99 14.15
CA ALA A 23 8.78 -14.18 14.96
C ALA A 23 9.87 -14.37 16.01
N ASP A 24 11.14 -14.20 15.65
CA ASP A 24 12.29 -14.32 16.57
C ASP A 24 12.24 -13.27 17.69
N VAL A 25 11.84 -12.05 17.38
CA VAL A 25 11.66 -10.97 18.36
C VAL A 25 10.38 -11.15 19.19
N GLY A 26 9.42 -11.94 18.72
CA GLY A 26 8.13 -12.15 19.39
C GLY A 26 7.17 -10.96 19.26
N ILE A 27 7.22 -10.21 18.17
CA ILE A 27 6.33 -9.09 17.90
C ILE A 27 5.15 -9.53 17.01
N ARG A 28 3.93 -9.03 17.29
CA ARG A 28 2.82 -9.17 16.37
C ARG A 28 3.07 -8.27 15.16
N PHE A 29 2.98 -8.85 13.95
CA PHE A 29 3.42 -8.21 12.74
C PHE A 29 2.44 -8.43 11.57
N THR A 30 2.06 -7.36 10.91
CA THR A 30 1.41 -7.39 9.61
C THR A 30 2.47 -7.12 8.56
N ALA A 31 2.92 -8.17 7.88
CA ALA A 31 3.89 -8.09 6.81
C ALA A 31 3.21 -7.67 5.51
N THR A 32 3.73 -6.66 4.83
CA THR A 32 3.13 -6.19 3.59
C THR A 32 3.91 -6.67 2.36
N ARG A 33 3.23 -7.37 1.43
CA ARG A 33 3.78 -7.64 0.09
C ARG A 33 3.57 -6.41 -0.78
N GLY A 34 4.54 -5.50 -0.70
CA GLY A 34 4.57 -4.29 -1.52
C GLY A 34 5.11 -4.55 -2.92
N SER A 35 4.88 -3.64 -3.85
CA SER A 35 5.29 -3.81 -5.26
C SER A 35 5.41 -2.49 -6.00
N MET A 36 6.17 -2.50 -7.09
CA MET A 36 6.24 -1.47 -8.11
C MET A 36 6.28 -2.14 -9.48
N SER A 37 5.50 -1.65 -10.46
CA SER A 37 5.42 -2.22 -11.81
C SER A 37 5.61 -1.21 -12.94
N ILE A 38 5.48 0.08 -12.63
CA ILE A 38 5.64 1.17 -13.60
C ILE A 38 6.84 2.02 -13.22
N GLY A 39 7.92 1.89 -14.00
CA GLY A 39 9.12 2.68 -13.86
C GLY A 39 9.14 3.97 -14.69
N GLU A 40 10.22 4.72 -14.57
CA GLU A 40 10.42 6.01 -15.26
C GLU A 40 10.18 5.92 -16.76
N SER A 41 10.63 4.85 -17.43
CA SER A 41 10.43 4.65 -18.87
C SER A 41 8.97 4.52 -19.29
N LYS A 42 8.08 4.24 -18.35
CA LYS A 42 6.64 4.09 -18.55
C LYS A 42 5.82 5.20 -17.88
N GLY A 43 6.48 6.26 -17.44
CA GLY A 43 5.83 7.41 -16.80
C GLY A 43 5.57 7.26 -15.29
N GLY A 44 6.10 6.23 -14.65
CA GLY A 44 6.14 6.09 -13.20
C GLY A 44 7.32 6.85 -12.58
N LEU A 45 7.43 6.80 -11.26
CA LEU A 45 8.51 7.46 -10.52
C LEU A 45 9.71 6.54 -10.20
N PRO A 46 9.53 5.23 -9.91
CA PRO A 46 10.64 4.38 -9.55
C PRO A 46 11.56 4.07 -10.73
N PRO A 47 12.86 3.86 -10.50
CA PRO A 47 13.77 3.34 -11.52
C PRO A 47 13.26 2.00 -12.09
N ASP A 48 13.36 1.81 -13.41
CA ASP A 48 12.83 0.61 -14.09
C ASP A 48 13.35 -0.72 -13.51
N GLN A 49 14.59 -0.72 -13.06
CA GLN A 49 15.23 -1.91 -12.48
C GLN A 49 14.63 -2.36 -11.13
N LEU A 50 13.82 -1.52 -10.50
CA LEU A 50 13.12 -1.83 -9.26
C LEU A 50 11.68 -2.32 -9.50
N CYS A 51 11.24 -2.31 -10.76
CA CYS A 51 9.89 -2.73 -11.14
C CYS A 51 9.85 -4.23 -11.43
N GLU A 52 8.77 -4.85 -10.98
CA GLU A 52 8.48 -6.26 -11.21
C GLU A 52 7.39 -6.43 -12.30
N ALA A 53 7.31 -7.60 -12.92
CA ALA A 53 6.20 -7.95 -13.79
C ALA A 53 4.94 -8.19 -12.95
N GLU A 54 3.79 -7.65 -13.37
CA GLU A 54 2.54 -7.69 -12.59
C GLU A 54 2.05 -9.11 -12.31
N ASP A 55 2.15 -10.03 -13.28
CA ASP A 55 1.85 -11.45 -13.07
C ASP A 55 2.73 -12.07 -11.97
N SER A 56 4.01 -11.69 -11.91
CA SER A 56 4.92 -12.17 -10.86
C SER A 56 4.54 -11.61 -9.50
N ILE A 57 4.16 -10.34 -9.44
CA ILE A 57 3.67 -9.69 -8.22
C ILE A 57 2.44 -10.43 -7.69
N LEU A 58 1.41 -10.63 -8.52
CA LEU A 58 0.16 -11.27 -8.11
C LEU A 58 0.38 -12.73 -7.67
N ASN A 59 1.21 -13.48 -8.39
CA ASN A 59 1.56 -14.85 -8.02
C ASN A 59 2.29 -14.90 -6.67
N ASP A 60 3.21 -13.97 -6.42
CA ASP A 60 3.93 -13.92 -5.14
C ASP A 60 3.03 -13.44 -4.00
N CYS A 61 2.10 -12.51 -4.24
CA CYS A 61 1.07 -12.14 -3.29
C CYS A 61 0.26 -13.36 -2.83
N LEU A 62 -0.25 -14.17 -3.77
CA LEU A 62 -0.97 -15.41 -3.44
C LEU A 62 -0.10 -16.38 -2.65
N ARG A 63 1.14 -16.57 -3.07
CA ARG A 63 2.09 -17.47 -2.41
C ARG A 63 2.34 -17.09 -0.94
N VAL A 64 2.59 -15.82 -0.67
CA VAL A 64 2.87 -15.37 0.72
C VAL A 64 1.62 -15.39 1.60
N ILE A 65 0.44 -15.11 1.03
CA ILE A 65 -0.83 -15.23 1.76
C ILE A 65 -1.04 -16.70 2.16
N ASP A 66 -1.00 -17.61 1.19
CA ASP A 66 -1.27 -19.03 1.42
C ASP A 66 -0.25 -19.68 2.38
N ALA A 67 0.98 -19.15 2.43
CA ALA A 67 2.05 -19.68 3.27
C ALA A 67 2.05 -19.12 4.70
N HIS A 68 1.65 -17.86 4.91
CA HIS A 68 1.96 -17.14 6.15
C HIS A 68 0.79 -16.41 6.78
N HIS A 69 -0.32 -16.17 6.04
CA HIS A 69 -1.45 -15.43 6.62
C HIS A 69 -2.21 -16.27 7.62
N ASP A 70 -2.33 -15.78 8.84
CA ASP A 70 -3.21 -16.33 9.87
C ASP A 70 -4.39 -15.37 10.08
N ALA A 71 -5.59 -15.81 9.66
CA ALA A 71 -6.82 -15.01 9.73
C ALA A 71 -7.46 -15.01 11.14
N SER A 72 -6.86 -15.69 12.12
CA SER A 72 -7.41 -15.73 13.47
C SER A 72 -7.29 -14.39 14.18
N ASP A 73 -8.24 -14.12 15.08
CA ASP A 73 -8.19 -12.93 15.92
C ASP A 73 -6.87 -12.89 16.72
N HIS A 74 -6.21 -11.73 16.65
CA HIS A 74 -4.93 -11.50 17.34
C HIS A 74 -3.77 -12.38 16.87
N ALA A 75 -3.81 -12.93 15.66
CA ALA A 75 -2.72 -13.65 15.05
C ALA A 75 -1.38 -12.92 15.19
N MET A 76 -0.29 -13.67 15.34
CA MET A 76 1.04 -13.07 15.43
C MET A 76 1.55 -12.57 14.08
N ILE A 77 1.20 -13.26 13.00
CA ILE A 77 1.58 -12.90 11.63
C ILE A 77 0.32 -12.79 10.76
N GLN A 78 0.16 -11.63 10.16
CA GLN A 78 -0.84 -11.40 9.10
C GLN A 78 -0.16 -10.84 7.87
N ILE A 79 -0.74 -11.09 6.71
CA ILE A 79 -0.26 -10.53 5.43
C ILE A 79 -1.22 -9.45 4.99
N ALA A 80 -0.68 -8.38 4.42
CA ALA A 80 -1.43 -7.38 3.67
C ALA A 80 -0.78 -7.16 2.30
N LEU A 81 -1.56 -6.72 1.32
CA LEU A 81 -1.07 -6.39 -0.01
C LEU A 81 -0.84 -4.88 -0.11
N ALA A 82 0.33 -4.49 -0.65
CA ALA A 82 0.75 -3.10 -0.52
C ALA A 82 1.53 -2.58 -1.75
N PRO A 83 0.89 -2.43 -2.92
CA PRO A 83 1.47 -1.61 -3.99
C PRO A 83 1.99 -0.29 -3.44
N CYS A 84 3.19 0.12 -3.85
CA CYS A 84 3.89 1.25 -3.23
C CYS A 84 3.05 2.53 -3.25
N SER A 85 2.51 2.86 -4.42
CA SER A 85 1.65 4.05 -4.60
C SER A 85 0.86 3.94 -5.91
N PRO A 86 -0.22 4.71 -6.11
CA PRO A 86 -0.97 4.74 -7.36
C PRO A 86 -0.14 5.12 -8.60
N PHE A 87 1.00 5.79 -8.43
CA PHE A 87 1.88 6.19 -9.53
C PHE A 87 3.09 5.28 -9.74
N SER A 88 3.20 4.21 -8.98
CA SER A 88 4.27 3.22 -9.12
C SER A 88 3.79 1.87 -9.65
N VAL A 89 2.48 1.72 -9.86
CA VAL A 89 1.83 0.52 -10.39
C VAL A 89 0.72 0.89 -11.38
N SER A 90 0.26 -0.08 -12.18
CA SER A 90 -0.88 0.17 -13.07
C SER A 90 -2.21 0.23 -12.31
N THR A 91 -3.20 0.92 -12.90
CA THR A 91 -4.59 0.87 -12.42
C THR A 91 -5.12 -0.57 -12.39
N GLY A 92 -4.70 -1.41 -13.34
CA GLY A 92 -5.04 -2.83 -13.37
C GLY A 92 -4.51 -3.56 -12.14
N LEU A 93 -3.23 -3.39 -11.82
CA LEU A 93 -2.65 -4.02 -10.63
C LEU A 93 -3.29 -3.52 -9.33
N MET A 94 -3.63 -2.24 -9.23
CA MET A 94 -4.39 -1.72 -8.08
C MET A 94 -5.74 -2.44 -7.92
N ALA A 95 -6.50 -2.57 -9.01
CA ALA A 95 -7.81 -3.24 -8.99
C ALA A 95 -7.69 -4.73 -8.67
N ASP A 96 -6.77 -5.45 -9.33
CA ASP A 96 -6.55 -6.89 -9.13
C ASP A 96 -6.08 -7.18 -7.70
N THR A 97 -5.23 -6.32 -7.14
CA THR A 97 -4.78 -6.42 -5.75
C THR A 97 -5.94 -6.24 -4.77
N ALA A 98 -6.83 -5.26 -5.00
CA ALA A 98 -8.01 -5.05 -4.17
C ALA A 98 -8.98 -6.25 -4.23
N MET A 99 -9.22 -6.80 -5.42
CA MET A 99 -10.05 -8.00 -5.58
C MET A 99 -9.44 -9.21 -4.86
N MET A 100 -8.12 -9.42 -5.01
CA MET A 100 -7.41 -10.50 -4.33
C MET A 100 -7.48 -10.37 -2.81
N ALA A 101 -7.29 -9.16 -2.28
CA ALA A 101 -7.37 -8.90 -0.85
C ALA A 101 -8.76 -9.21 -0.29
N ALA A 102 -9.82 -8.81 -1.01
CA ALA A 102 -11.20 -9.11 -0.65
C ALA A 102 -11.50 -10.61 -0.68
N ASP A 103 -11.02 -11.35 -1.71
CA ASP A 103 -11.19 -12.80 -1.84
C ASP A 103 -10.47 -13.57 -0.72
N LYS A 104 -9.27 -13.14 -0.36
CA LYS A 104 -8.43 -13.78 0.64
C LYS A 104 -8.65 -13.28 2.07
N GLY A 105 -9.41 -12.23 2.28
CA GLY A 105 -9.66 -11.65 3.60
C GLY A 105 -8.41 -11.00 4.23
N VAL A 106 -7.53 -10.42 3.41
CA VAL A 106 -6.31 -9.74 3.87
C VAL A 106 -6.42 -8.22 3.74
N GLY A 107 -5.57 -7.49 4.47
CA GLY A 107 -5.55 -6.02 4.43
C GLY A 107 -4.91 -5.44 3.18
N LEU A 108 -5.19 -4.15 2.95
CA LEU A 108 -4.62 -3.34 1.88
C LEU A 108 -3.90 -2.11 2.44
N HIS A 109 -2.73 -1.81 1.90
CA HIS A 109 -1.95 -0.64 2.27
C HIS A 109 -1.27 0.01 1.06
N THR A 110 -1.21 1.34 1.01
CA THR A 110 -0.46 2.08 0.00
C THR A 110 -0.12 3.49 0.50
N HIS A 111 0.86 4.16 -0.13
CA HIS A 111 1.07 5.60 0.05
C HIS A 111 0.01 6.36 -0.74
N LEU A 112 -0.58 7.39 -0.13
CA LEU A 112 -1.66 8.14 -0.76
C LEU A 112 -1.63 9.61 -0.32
N ALA A 113 -1.77 10.53 -1.28
CA ALA A 113 -1.92 11.96 -1.03
C ALA A 113 -0.85 12.53 -0.08
N GLU A 114 0.41 12.17 -0.28
CA GLU A 114 1.54 12.58 0.55
C GLU A 114 1.86 14.06 0.36
N ASN A 115 1.94 14.50 -0.89
CA ASN A 115 2.33 15.85 -1.27
C ASN A 115 1.44 16.41 -2.40
N SER A 116 1.67 17.66 -2.82
CA SER A 116 0.87 18.31 -3.87
C SER A 116 1.05 17.66 -5.24
N GLU A 117 2.23 17.12 -5.51
CA GLU A 117 2.54 16.45 -6.76
C GLU A 117 1.71 15.18 -6.95
N ASP A 118 1.35 14.49 -5.86
CA ASP A 118 0.44 13.33 -5.91
C ASP A 118 -0.95 13.74 -6.37
N ILE A 119 -1.43 14.90 -5.94
CA ILE A 119 -2.73 15.44 -6.38
C ILE A 119 -2.68 15.77 -7.86
N ASP A 120 -1.65 16.49 -8.30
CA ASP A 120 -1.48 16.90 -9.69
C ASP A 120 -1.35 15.67 -10.61
N TYR A 121 -0.57 14.67 -10.20
CA TYR A 121 -0.45 13.40 -10.92
C TYR A 121 -1.80 12.67 -11.02
N SER A 122 -2.51 12.52 -9.91
CA SER A 122 -3.79 11.82 -9.85
C SER A 122 -4.83 12.47 -10.77
N LEU A 123 -4.93 13.79 -10.73
CA LEU A 123 -5.83 14.55 -11.60
C LEU A 123 -5.43 14.43 -13.09
N ALA A 124 -4.13 14.50 -13.39
CA ALA A 124 -3.65 14.42 -14.77
C ALA A 124 -3.79 13.02 -15.37
N GLN A 125 -3.53 11.96 -14.62
CA GLN A 125 -3.52 10.58 -15.11
C GLN A 125 -4.87 9.88 -14.99
N PHE A 126 -5.60 10.14 -13.90
CA PHE A 126 -6.85 9.43 -13.59
C PHE A 126 -8.09 10.33 -13.68
N GLY A 127 -7.93 11.65 -13.76
CA GLY A 127 -9.04 12.60 -13.76
C GLY A 127 -9.77 12.69 -12.42
N GLN A 128 -9.19 12.14 -11.36
CA GLN A 128 -9.79 12.05 -10.02
C GLN A 128 -8.76 12.44 -8.97
N ARG A 129 -9.24 12.90 -7.82
CA ARG A 129 -8.38 13.08 -6.65
C ARG A 129 -7.97 11.71 -6.06
N PRO A 130 -6.88 11.64 -5.27
CA PRO A 130 -6.39 10.36 -4.74
C PRO A 130 -7.42 9.55 -3.95
N GLY A 131 -8.23 10.19 -3.10
CA GLY A 131 -9.26 9.51 -2.32
C GLY A 131 -10.40 8.95 -3.19
N ASP A 132 -10.85 9.72 -4.19
CA ASP A 132 -11.88 9.28 -5.14
C ASP A 132 -11.37 8.12 -6.01
N TYR A 133 -10.11 8.19 -6.44
CA TYR A 133 -9.46 7.11 -7.17
C TYR A 133 -9.34 5.84 -6.32
N ALA A 134 -8.97 5.98 -5.05
CA ALA A 134 -8.93 4.87 -4.11
C ALA A 134 -10.32 4.22 -3.96
N GLU A 135 -11.38 5.01 -3.74
CA GLU A 135 -12.76 4.50 -3.66
C GLU A 135 -13.16 3.74 -4.93
N ALA A 136 -12.88 4.31 -6.10
CA ALA A 136 -13.25 3.72 -7.39
C ALA A 136 -12.61 2.34 -7.64
N LEU A 137 -11.47 2.04 -7.02
CA LEU A 137 -10.74 0.79 -7.17
C LEU A 137 -10.89 -0.18 -5.99
N GLY A 138 -11.76 0.14 -5.01
CA GLY A 138 -11.96 -0.72 -3.83
C GLY A 138 -10.90 -0.56 -2.74
N TRP A 139 -10.18 0.55 -2.73
CA TRP A 139 -9.15 0.89 -1.75
C TRP A 139 -9.69 1.73 -0.59
N THR A 140 -10.90 1.40 -0.13
CA THR A 140 -11.53 1.98 1.06
C THR A 140 -12.19 0.88 1.89
N GLY A 141 -12.30 1.08 3.20
CA GLY A 141 -12.92 0.11 4.11
C GLY A 141 -12.07 -0.15 5.35
N GLU A 142 -12.63 -0.91 6.30
CA GLU A 142 -12.01 -1.20 7.61
C GLU A 142 -10.72 -2.03 7.55
N HIS A 143 -10.49 -2.75 6.43
CA HIS A 143 -9.27 -3.52 6.19
C HIS A 143 -8.25 -2.77 5.34
N VAL A 144 -8.49 -1.50 5.07
CA VAL A 144 -7.63 -0.64 4.26
C VAL A 144 -7.05 0.47 5.11
N TRP A 145 -5.75 0.72 4.96
CA TRP A 145 -5.11 1.90 5.55
C TRP A 145 -4.08 2.49 4.61
N HIS A 146 -3.97 3.80 4.61
CA HIS A 146 -3.04 4.54 3.75
C HIS A 146 -1.98 5.26 4.57
N ALA A 147 -0.75 5.29 4.05
CA ALA A 147 0.29 6.13 4.60
C ALA A 147 0.11 7.57 4.12
N HIS A 148 0.52 8.52 4.96
CA HIS A 148 0.52 9.96 4.78
C HIS A 148 -0.86 10.61 4.79
N CYS A 149 -1.59 10.65 3.70
CA CYS A 149 -2.91 11.27 3.59
C CYS A 149 -2.93 12.78 3.93
N VAL A 150 -1.79 13.46 3.79
CA VAL A 150 -1.59 14.87 4.21
C VAL A 150 -2.41 15.83 3.34
N GLN A 151 -2.61 15.49 2.06
CA GLN A 151 -3.26 16.36 1.07
C GLN A 151 -4.73 16.01 0.81
N LEU A 152 -5.36 15.19 1.67
CA LEU A 152 -6.79 14.91 1.55
C LEU A 152 -7.61 16.19 1.78
N ASN A 153 -8.65 16.40 0.97
CA ASN A 153 -9.64 17.43 1.20
C ASN A 153 -10.76 16.94 2.14
N ASP A 154 -11.67 17.82 2.50
CA ASP A 154 -12.76 17.51 3.45
C ASP A 154 -13.67 16.38 2.94
N ASP A 155 -13.92 16.28 1.63
CA ASP A 155 -14.75 15.24 1.04
C ASP A 155 -14.06 13.87 1.13
N GLU A 156 -12.76 13.80 0.84
CA GLU A 156 -11.95 12.59 0.99
C GLU A 156 -11.80 12.17 2.47
N ILE A 157 -11.65 13.11 3.38
CA ILE A 157 -11.64 12.85 4.83
C ILE A 157 -13.00 12.26 5.27
N ASN A 158 -14.10 12.84 4.82
CA ASN A 158 -15.44 12.33 5.10
C ASN A 158 -15.67 10.95 4.48
N LEU A 159 -15.14 10.71 3.28
CA LEU A 159 -15.16 9.38 2.64
C LEU A 159 -14.46 8.35 3.53
N PHE A 160 -13.23 8.61 3.96
CA PHE A 160 -12.46 7.69 4.80
C PHE A 160 -13.12 7.45 6.16
N ALA A 161 -13.70 8.51 6.74
CA ALA A 161 -14.45 8.38 7.99
C ALA A 161 -15.68 7.46 7.86
N ARG A 162 -16.50 7.61 6.79
CA ARG A 162 -17.70 6.77 6.60
C ARG A 162 -17.39 5.34 6.20
N THR A 163 -16.26 5.11 5.52
CA THR A 163 -15.80 3.77 5.13
C THR A 163 -14.92 3.09 6.17
N GLN A 164 -14.58 3.79 7.25
CA GLN A 164 -13.65 3.33 8.28
C GLN A 164 -12.25 3.00 7.74
N THR A 165 -11.83 3.71 6.68
CA THR A 165 -10.49 3.58 6.10
C THR A 165 -9.45 4.16 7.05
N GLY A 166 -8.42 3.40 7.37
CA GLY A 166 -7.34 3.80 8.27
C GLY A 166 -6.37 4.77 7.62
N VAL A 167 -5.75 5.62 8.45
CA VAL A 167 -4.66 6.52 8.05
C VAL A 167 -3.47 6.32 8.98
N CYS A 168 -2.29 6.13 8.40
CA CYS A 168 -1.02 6.06 9.13
C CYS A 168 -0.18 7.30 8.85
N LEU A 169 -0.22 8.26 9.76
CA LEU A 169 0.63 9.44 9.70
C LEU A 169 2.00 9.11 10.31
N LEU A 170 3.03 9.03 9.45
CA LEU A 170 4.39 8.76 9.88
C LEU A 170 5.09 10.02 10.39
N TYR A 171 6.12 9.86 11.22
CA TYR A 171 6.95 10.99 11.70
C TYR A 171 7.63 11.75 10.55
N THR A 172 7.91 11.07 9.45
CA THR A 172 8.54 11.63 8.24
C THR A 172 7.53 12.08 7.19
N SER A 173 6.21 11.95 7.46
CA SER A 173 5.20 12.48 6.54
C SER A 173 5.31 14.00 6.47
N PRO A 174 5.25 14.60 5.27
CA PRO A 174 5.19 16.05 5.13
C PRO A 174 4.02 16.60 5.95
N SER A 175 4.27 17.64 6.74
CA SER A 175 3.21 18.32 7.46
C SER A 175 3.31 19.84 7.26
N PRO A 176 2.20 20.58 7.33
CA PRO A 176 2.25 22.04 7.26
C PRO A 176 3.18 22.67 8.32
N ARG A 177 3.39 22.00 9.45
CA ARG A 177 4.31 22.47 10.51
C ARG A 177 5.77 22.33 10.13
N ASP A 178 6.12 21.34 9.29
CA ASP A 178 7.50 21.09 8.86
C ASP A 178 7.93 22.06 7.74
N GLN A 179 6.97 22.71 7.09
CA GLN A 179 7.21 23.70 6.04
C GLN A 179 7.43 25.12 6.58
N GLU A 180 7.19 25.37 7.86
CA GLU A 180 7.38 26.66 8.51
C GLU A 180 8.71 26.81 9.29
N ALA A 181 9.60 25.81 9.22
CA ALA A 181 10.85 25.78 9.97
C ALA A 181 12.07 26.21 9.14
#